data_2fbb070103598ff5c4caff01a4ef847c
#
_entry.id   2fbb070103598ff5c4caff01a4ef847c
#
_cell.length_a   1.000
_cell.length_b   1.000
_cell.length_c   1.000
_cell.angle_alpha   90.00
_cell.angle_beta   90.00
_cell.angle_gamma   90.00
#
_symmetry.space_group_name_H-M   'P 1'
#
loop_
_entity.id
_entity.type
_entity.pdbx_description
1 polymer ?
#
loop_
_entity_poly.entity_id
_entity_poly.type
_entity_poly.pdbx_seq_one_letter_code
_entity_poly.pdbx_strand_id
1 'polypeptide(L)'
;VAPEPEYIKKMAQLQEGVASCVSTFTQAAATEALKSTACVDQMVADYTRRRDILVDGLNAIPGITCRKSAGSFYAFPNIKAFGKTSQEFAEELLKNAGVVTVPGSAFGDMGEGYLRLVFANSDENLKEAVRRIADYVTRAYPNMK
;
A
#
# COMPACT_ATOMS: atom_id res chain seq x y z
N VAL A 1 -21.24 8.15 0.95
CA VAL A 1 -22.41 7.96 1.85
C VAL A 1 -22.27 8.97 2.98
N ALA A 2 -23.30 9.75 3.24
CA ALA A 2 -23.37 10.68 4.35
C ALA A 2 -24.54 10.27 5.28
N PRO A 3 -24.43 10.43 6.61
CA PRO A 3 -25.47 10.00 7.55
C PRO A 3 -26.73 10.90 7.48
N GLU A 4 -26.55 12.16 7.10
CA GLU A 4 -27.63 13.14 7.11
C GLU A 4 -28.29 13.24 5.72
N PRO A 5 -29.62 13.05 5.59
CA PRO A 5 -30.33 13.13 4.30
C PRO A 5 -30.15 14.46 3.58
N GLU A 6 -30.04 15.56 4.31
CA GLU A 6 -29.83 16.89 3.74
C GLU A 6 -28.49 16.97 2.98
N TYR A 7 -27.43 16.38 3.51
CA TYR A 7 -26.12 16.33 2.82
C TYR A 7 -26.22 15.52 1.55
N ILE A 8 -26.91 14.37 1.57
CA ILE A 8 -27.14 13.57 0.37
C ILE A 8 -27.86 14.40 -0.70
N LYS A 9 -28.89 15.15 -0.34
CA LYS A 9 -29.61 16.01 -1.27
C LYS A 9 -28.72 17.09 -1.90
N LYS A 10 -27.88 17.74 -1.09
CA LYS A 10 -26.92 18.74 -1.58
C LYS A 10 -25.84 18.14 -2.48
N MET A 11 -25.32 16.99 -2.11
CA MET A 11 -24.35 16.24 -2.94
C MET A 11 -24.95 15.85 -4.29
N ALA A 12 -26.20 15.36 -4.31
CA ALA A 12 -26.91 15.02 -5.54
C ALA A 12 -27.09 16.25 -6.46
N GLN A 13 -27.46 17.39 -5.90
CA GLN A 13 -27.59 18.65 -6.67
C GLN A 13 -26.24 19.09 -7.26
N LEU A 14 -25.16 18.99 -6.53
CA LEU A 14 -23.81 19.30 -7.03
C LEU A 14 -23.38 18.31 -8.10
N GLN A 15 -23.61 17.01 -7.89
CA GLN A 15 -23.29 15.96 -8.84
C GLN A 15 -24.00 16.16 -10.18
N GLU A 16 -25.26 16.55 -10.16
CA GLU A 16 -26.04 16.83 -11.38
C GLU A 16 -25.39 17.94 -12.22
N GLY A 17 -24.92 19.01 -11.56
CA GLY A 17 -24.26 20.13 -12.24
C GLY A 17 -22.84 19.84 -12.74
N VAL A 18 -22.12 18.93 -12.07
CA VAL A 18 -20.70 18.62 -12.38
C VAL A 18 -20.55 17.50 -13.39
N ALA A 19 -21.24 16.38 -13.18
CA ALA A 19 -21.03 15.15 -13.96
C ALA A 19 -22.32 14.50 -14.47
N SER A 20 -23.49 15.03 -14.11
CA SER A 20 -24.82 14.51 -14.47
C SER A 20 -24.96 13.03 -14.05
N CYS A 21 -24.65 12.09 -14.93
CA CYS A 21 -24.67 10.66 -14.62
C CYS A 21 -23.52 9.91 -15.29
N VAL A 22 -23.21 8.74 -14.75
CA VAL A 22 -22.28 7.79 -15.39
C VAL A 22 -22.93 7.24 -16.67
N SER A 23 -22.14 7.07 -17.74
CA SER A 23 -22.63 6.54 -19.01
C SER A 23 -23.29 5.16 -18.85
N THR A 24 -24.30 4.87 -19.64
CA THR A 24 -25.12 3.67 -19.54
C THR A 24 -24.31 2.36 -19.69
N PHE A 25 -23.34 2.35 -20.62
CA PHE A 25 -22.49 1.16 -20.78
C PHE A 25 -21.56 0.92 -19.57
N THR A 26 -21.10 1.98 -18.90
CA THR A 26 -20.33 1.85 -17.65
C THR A 26 -21.20 1.32 -16.52
N GLN A 27 -22.46 1.75 -16.43
CA GLN A 27 -23.41 1.21 -15.44
C GLN A 27 -23.69 -0.28 -15.68
N ALA A 28 -23.87 -0.69 -16.95
CA ALA A 28 -24.04 -2.10 -17.31
C ALA A 28 -22.81 -2.93 -16.96
N ALA A 29 -21.60 -2.43 -17.26
CA ALA A 29 -20.34 -3.08 -16.91
C ALA A 29 -20.16 -3.20 -15.41
N ALA A 30 -20.47 -2.18 -14.62
CA ALA A 30 -20.39 -2.22 -13.16
C ALA A 30 -21.38 -3.23 -12.58
N THR A 31 -22.60 -3.31 -13.14
CA THR A 31 -23.61 -4.29 -12.72
C THR A 31 -23.13 -5.73 -12.96
N GLU A 32 -22.48 -5.99 -14.10
CA GLU A 32 -21.92 -7.31 -14.40
C GLU A 32 -20.70 -7.64 -13.54
N ALA A 33 -19.83 -6.65 -13.30
CA ALA A 33 -18.67 -6.80 -12.42
C ALA A 33 -19.07 -7.21 -10.99
N LEU A 34 -20.18 -6.67 -10.46
CA LEU A 34 -20.69 -7.04 -9.13
C LEU A 34 -21.23 -8.48 -9.05
N LYS A 35 -21.58 -9.09 -10.19
CA LYS A 35 -22.03 -10.49 -10.26
C LYS A 35 -20.83 -11.45 -10.42
N SER A 36 -19.69 -10.98 -10.89
CA SER A 36 -18.52 -11.79 -11.19
C SER A 36 -17.65 -11.96 -9.94
N THR A 37 -17.92 -12.98 -9.13
CA THR A 37 -17.23 -13.21 -7.84
C THR A 37 -15.99 -14.11 -7.98
N ALA A 38 -15.97 -15.06 -8.92
CA ALA A 38 -14.87 -16.02 -9.05
C ALA A 38 -13.48 -15.37 -9.26
N CYS A 39 -13.41 -14.31 -10.08
CA CYS A 39 -12.16 -13.57 -10.27
C CYS A 39 -11.73 -12.81 -9.01
N VAL A 40 -12.67 -12.36 -8.19
CA VAL A 40 -12.39 -11.68 -6.91
C VAL A 40 -11.75 -12.64 -5.93
N ASP A 41 -12.28 -13.85 -5.79
CA ASP A 41 -11.75 -14.88 -4.90
C ASP A 41 -10.30 -15.24 -5.26
N GLN A 42 -10.02 -15.39 -6.56
CA GLN A 42 -8.66 -15.63 -7.03
C GLN A 42 -7.73 -14.44 -6.74
N MET A 43 -8.18 -13.20 -6.98
CA MET A 43 -7.41 -11.99 -6.67
C MET A 43 -7.12 -11.89 -5.17
N VAL A 44 -8.09 -12.17 -4.30
CA VAL A 44 -7.90 -12.16 -2.85
C VAL A 44 -6.87 -13.20 -2.42
N ALA A 45 -6.90 -14.40 -2.99
CA ALA A 45 -5.90 -15.44 -2.71
C ALA A 45 -4.49 -15.00 -3.13
N ASP A 46 -4.34 -14.43 -4.33
CA ASP A 46 -3.07 -13.93 -4.84
C ASP A 46 -2.53 -12.77 -4.00
N TYR A 47 -3.37 -11.80 -3.65
CA TYR A 47 -2.94 -10.69 -2.80
C TYR A 47 -2.61 -11.12 -1.38
N THR A 48 -3.30 -12.10 -0.83
CA THR A 48 -2.98 -12.69 0.47
C THR A 48 -1.58 -13.30 0.46
N ARG A 49 -1.26 -14.11 -0.54
CA ARG A 49 0.07 -14.71 -0.72
C ARG A 49 1.16 -13.64 -0.88
N ARG A 50 0.94 -12.65 -1.75
CA ARG A 50 1.87 -11.54 -2.00
C ARG A 50 2.10 -10.67 -0.77
N ARG A 51 1.04 -10.38 -0.02
CA ARG A 51 1.14 -9.71 1.28
C ARG A 51 2.06 -10.48 2.21
N ASP A 52 1.86 -11.78 2.32
CA ASP A 52 2.64 -12.61 3.24
C ASP A 52 4.12 -12.66 2.82
N ILE A 53 4.41 -12.80 1.53
CA ILE A 53 5.79 -12.70 1.00
C ILE A 53 6.44 -11.39 1.42
N LEU A 54 5.77 -10.25 1.19
CA LEU A 54 6.35 -8.94 1.49
C LEU A 54 6.49 -8.71 2.99
N VAL A 55 5.42 -8.95 3.77
CA VAL A 55 5.40 -8.62 5.20
C VAL A 55 6.31 -9.54 6.01
N ASP A 56 6.31 -10.85 5.72
CA ASP A 56 7.20 -11.79 6.41
C ASP A 56 8.67 -11.52 6.04
N GLY A 57 8.94 -11.19 4.77
CA GLY A 57 10.26 -10.77 4.33
C GLY A 57 10.75 -9.50 5.01
N LEU A 58 9.91 -8.47 5.12
CA LEU A 58 10.25 -7.23 5.83
C LEU A 58 10.50 -7.46 7.31
N ASN A 59 9.68 -8.27 7.98
CA ASN A 59 9.85 -8.61 9.40
C ASN A 59 11.11 -9.45 9.70
N ALA A 60 11.69 -10.08 8.70
CA ALA A 60 12.97 -10.77 8.83
C ALA A 60 14.19 -9.82 8.81
N ILE A 61 13.98 -8.53 8.46
CA ILE A 61 15.04 -7.53 8.41
C ILE A 61 15.14 -6.84 9.77
N PRO A 62 16.32 -6.87 10.45
CA PRO A 62 16.51 -6.19 11.72
C PRO A 62 16.16 -4.69 11.64
N GLY A 63 15.42 -4.19 12.62
CA GLY A 63 14.99 -2.80 12.68
C GLY A 63 13.70 -2.47 11.91
N ILE A 64 13.16 -3.40 11.14
CA ILE A 64 11.88 -3.24 10.45
C ILE A 64 10.80 -4.09 11.14
N THR A 65 9.64 -3.49 11.38
CA THR A 65 8.45 -4.22 11.84
C THR A 65 7.25 -3.84 10.98
N CYS A 66 6.52 -4.83 10.51
CA CYS A 66 5.36 -4.62 9.64
C CYS A 66 4.19 -5.50 10.08
N ARG A 67 3.04 -4.87 10.35
CA ARG A 67 1.81 -5.60 10.65
C ARG A 67 1.16 -6.07 9.34
N LYS A 68 0.67 -7.31 9.30
CA LYS A 68 -0.17 -7.80 8.20
C LYS A 68 -1.49 -7.02 8.17
N SER A 69 -1.74 -6.34 7.06
CA SER A 69 -3.01 -5.65 6.84
C SER A 69 -4.14 -6.65 6.59
N ALA A 70 -5.33 -6.35 7.11
CA ALA A 70 -6.53 -7.16 6.88
C ALA A 70 -7.20 -6.89 5.51
N GLY A 71 -6.77 -5.84 4.82
CA GLY A 71 -7.30 -5.44 3.52
C GLY A 71 -6.31 -4.56 2.77
N SER A 72 -6.72 -4.03 1.61
CA SER A 72 -5.86 -3.25 0.73
C SER A 72 -4.74 -4.09 0.08
N PHE A 73 -3.89 -3.45 -0.68
CA PHE A 73 -2.66 -4.01 -1.28
C PHE A 73 -1.41 -3.23 -0.82
N TYR A 74 -1.48 -2.58 0.34
CA TYR A 74 -0.39 -1.82 0.94
C TYR A 74 0.15 -2.49 2.20
N ALA A 75 1.49 -2.45 2.35
CA ALA A 75 2.21 -2.70 3.58
C ALA A 75 2.74 -1.37 4.14
N PHE A 76 2.74 -1.22 5.47
CA PHE A 76 3.16 0.01 6.13
C PHE A 76 4.20 -0.29 7.23
N PRO A 77 5.44 -0.68 6.86
CA PRO A 77 6.49 -1.02 7.80
C PRO A 77 6.96 0.19 8.61
N ASN A 78 7.21 -0.06 9.88
CA ASN A 78 7.85 0.85 10.81
C ASN A 78 9.37 0.80 10.61
N ILE A 79 9.99 1.98 10.48
CA ILE A 79 11.43 2.15 10.26
C ILE A 79 12.07 3.06 11.32
N LYS A 80 11.39 3.32 12.43
CA LYS A 80 11.86 4.23 13.50
C LYS A 80 13.18 3.81 14.13
N ALA A 81 13.48 2.51 14.11
CA ALA A 81 14.73 1.98 14.66
C ALA A 81 15.99 2.54 13.95
N PHE A 82 15.86 3.00 12.71
CA PHE A 82 16.99 3.56 11.93
C PHE A 82 17.33 5.01 12.29
N GLY A 83 16.49 5.69 13.10
CA GLY A 83 16.72 7.08 13.50
C GLY A 83 16.65 8.08 12.33
N LYS A 84 16.03 7.70 11.23
CA LYS A 84 15.84 8.50 10.02
C LYS A 84 14.39 8.95 9.90
N THR A 85 14.18 10.08 9.22
CA THR A 85 12.85 10.46 8.76
C THR A 85 12.35 9.51 7.67
N SER A 86 11.04 9.41 7.51
CA SER A 86 10.41 8.63 6.44
C SER A 86 10.93 9.01 5.05
N GLN A 87 11.15 10.32 4.84
CA GLN A 87 11.64 10.86 3.58
C GLN A 87 13.09 10.43 3.31
N GLU A 88 13.98 10.65 4.29
CA GLU A 88 15.41 10.27 4.17
C GLU A 88 15.57 8.78 3.87
N PHE A 89 14.86 7.92 4.62
CA PHE A 89 15.00 6.49 4.44
C PHE A 89 14.41 6.01 3.09
N ALA A 90 13.30 6.60 2.63
CA ALA A 90 12.76 6.32 1.30
C ALA A 90 13.76 6.72 0.17
N GLU A 91 14.41 7.87 0.29
CA GLU A 91 15.44 8.30 -0.66
C GLU A 91 16.68 7.40 -0.63
N GLU A 92 17.10 6.98 0.55
CA GLU A 92 18.22 6.05 0.70
C GLU A 92 17.92 4.70 0.04
N LEU A 93 16.73 4.14 0.21
CA LEU A 93 16.31 2.92 -0.46
C LEU A 93 16.28 3.08 -1.98
N LEU A 94 15.78 4.20 -2.47
CA LEU A 94 15.77 4.48 -3.91
C LEU A 94 17.20 4.55 -4.48
N LYS A 95 18.08 5.32 -3.84
CA LYS A 95 19.45 5.59 -4.32
C LYS A 95 20.37 4.36 -4.20
N ASN A 96 20.26 3.63 -3.10
CA ASN A 96 21.24 2.59 -2.73
C ASN A 96 20.75 1.15 -2.92
N ALA A 97 19.42 0.94 -2.94
CA ALA A 97 18.81 -0.37 -3.14
C ALA A 97 17.99 -0.46 -4.45
N GLY A 98 17.70 0.67 -5.10
CA GLY A 98 16.84 0.72 -6.28
C GLY A 98 15.39 0.28 -5.97
N VAL A 99 14.92 0.53 -4.75
CA VAL A 99 13.56 0.19 -4.31
C VAL A 99 12.78 1.48 -4.07
N VAL A 100 11.67 1.62 -4.81
CA VAL A 100 10.77 2.78 -4.67
C VAL A 100 9.78 2.51 -3.53
N THR A 101 9.72 3.43 -2.58
CA THR A 101 8.75 3.44 -1.49
C THR A 101 8.17 4.84 -1.33
N VAL A 102 7.04 4.96 -0.67
CA VAL A 102 6.45 6.26 -0.35
C VAL A 102 6.69 6.55 1.14
N PRO A 103 7.25 7.71 1.50
CA PRO A 103 7.40 8.09 2.90
C PRO A 103 6.04 8.18 3.59
N GLY A 104 5.94 7.63 4.80
CA GLY A 104 4.68 7.61 5.55
C GLY A 104 4.17 8.99 5.91
N SER A 105 5.08 9.97 6.09
CA SER A 105 4.74 11.38 6.34
C SER A 105 3.86 12.00 5.23
N ALA A 106 3.88 11.46 4.00
CA ALA A 106 2.98 11.87 2.92
C ALA A 106 1.49 11.57 3.23
N PHE A 107 1.20 10.77 4.26
CA PHE A 107 -0.15 10.39 4.68
C PHE A 107 -0.55 11.03 6.03
N GLY A 108 0.16 12.06 6.45
CA GLY A 108 -0.06 12.80 7.69
C GLY A 108 1.02 12.53 8.74
N ASP A 109 0.99 13.34 9.82
CA ASP A 109 2.03 13.35 10.86
C ASP A 109 2.22 12.00 11.55
N MET A 110 1.14 11.23 11.71
CA MET A 110 1.19 9.88 12.30
C MET A 110 1.91 8.85 11.42
N GLY A 111 2.14 9.17 10.16
CA GLY A 111 2.89 8.34 9.23
C GLY A 111 4.41 8.50 9.34
N GLU A 112 4.91 9.46 10.14
CA GLU A 112 6.35 9.66 10.31
C GLU A 112 6.99 8.44 11.00
N GLY A 113 8.13 8.00 10.47
CA GLY A 113 8.82 6.79 10.89
C GLY A 113 8.23 5.50 10.27
N TYR A 114 7.45 5.64 9.19
CA TYR A 114 6.91 4.54 8.41
C TYR A 114 7.18 4.74 6.92
N LEU A 115 7.09 3.65 6.16
CA LEU A 115 7.06 3.68 4.69
C LEU A 115 5.77 3.03 4.20
N ARG A 116 5.32 3.38 2.99
CA ARG A 116 4.29 2.62 2.29
C ARG A 116 4.89 1.87 1.12
N LEU A 117 4.67 0.56 1.09
CA LEU A 117 4.99 -0.34 0.00
C LEU A 117 3.70 -0.93 -0.59
N VAL A 118 3.79 -1.36 -1.85
CA VAL A 118 2.69 -2.00 -2.59
C VAL A 118 3.04 -3.45 -2.84
N PHE A 119 2.14 -4.39 -2.52
CA PHE A 119 2.32 -5.81 -2.88
C PHE A 119 1.50 -6.23 -4.11
N ALA A 120 0.90 -5.29 -4.84
CA ALA A 120 0.33 -5.54 -6.16
C ALA A 120 1.43 -5.62 -7.22
N ASN A 121 2.26 -6.66 -7.13
CA ASN A 121 3.38 -6.93 -8.03
C ASN A 121 3.59 -8.44 -8.14
N SER A 122 4.52 -8.90 -8.99
CA SER A 122 4.86 -10.33 -9.06
C SER A 122 5.58 -10.81 -7.80
N ASP A 123 5.48 -12.10 -7.51
CA ASP A 123 6.14 -12.72 -6.35
C ASP A 123 7.68 -12.55 -6.43
N GLU A 124 8.24 -12.62 -7.63
CA GLU A 124 9.68 -12.45 -7.89
C GLU A 124 10.14 -11.04 -7.56
N ASN A 125 9.39 -10.02 -8.02
CA ASN A 125 9.71 -8.63 -7.74
C ASN A 125 9.59 -8.30 -6.25
N LEU A 126 8.61 -8.88 -5.54
CA LEU A 126 8.46 -8.69 -4.10
C LEU A 126 9.64 -9.30 -3.33
N LYS A 127 10.03 -10.53 -3.67
CA LYS A 127 11.20 -11.19 -3.08
C LYS A 127 12.49 -10.42 -3.35
N GLU A 128 12.66 -9.93 -4.58
CA GLU A 128 13.82 -9.14 -4.95
C GLU A 128 13.86 -7.79 -4.22
N ALA A 129 12.74 -7.11 -4.07
CA ALA A 129 12.66 -5.87 -3.29
C ALA A 129 13.05 -6.11 -1.82
N VAL A 130 12.52 -7.16 -1.19
CA VAL A 130 12.90 -7.55 0.18
C VAL A 130 14.40 -7.84 0.28
N ARG A 131 14.95 -8.61 -0.65
CA ARG A 131 16.39 -8.92 -0.68
C ARG A 131 17.23 -7.64 -0.76
N ARG A 132 16.88 -6.72 -1.66
CA ARG A 132 17.61 -5.44 -1.82
C ARG A 132 17.55 -4.57 -0.58
N ILE A 133 16.38 -4.50 0.07
CA ILE A 133 16.23 -3.77 1.34
C ILE A 133 17.11 -4.41 2.42
N ALA A 134 17.09 -5.74 2.55
CA ALA A 134 17.90 -6.47 3.52
C ALA A 134 19.41 -6.25 3.29
N ASP A 135 19.87 -6.36 2.05
CA ASP A 135 21.27 -6.11 1.68
C ASP A 135 21.69 -4.67 2.01
N TYR A 136 20.82 -3.70 1.74
CA TYR A 136 21.07 -2.30 2.07
C TYR A 136 21.16 -2.11 3.59
N VAL A 137 20.18 -2.58 4.35
CA VAL A 137 20.17 -2.46 5.82
C VAL A 137 21.40 -3.11 6.44
N THR A 138 21.76 -4.31 6.01
CA THR A 138 22.97 -5.01 6.51
C THR A 138 24.25 -4.21 6.28
N ARG A 139 24.38 -3.55 5.14
CA ARG A 139 25.58 -2.75 4.81
C ARG A 139 25.58 -1.40 5.52
N ALA A 140 24.45 -0.71 5.55
CA ALA A 140 24.36 0.64 6.07
C ALA A 140 24.21 0.69 7.61
N TYR A 141 23.67 -0.38 8.21
CA TYR A 141 23.35 -0.47 9.65
C TYR A 141 23.86 -1.78 10.26
N PRO A 142 25.19 -2.05 10.24
CA PRO A 142 25.75 -3.36 10.63
C PRO A 142 25.55 -3.71 12.11
N ASN A 143 25.19 -2.76 12.96
CA ASN A 143 24.96 -2.96 14.40
C ASN A 143 23.47 -3.20 14.74
N MET A 144 22.57 -3.23 13.74
CA MET A 144 21.17 -3.60 13.95
C MET A 144 21.05 -5.10 14.22
N LYS A 145 20.39 -5.44 15.31
CA LYS A 145 20.12 -6.84 15.74
C LYS A 145 18.62 -7.07 15.80
#